data_c60ed55de493ac98a531a05b04304cab
#
_entry.id   c60ed55de493ac98a531a05b04304cab
#
_cell.length_a   1.000
_cell.length_b   1.000
_cell.length_c   1.000
_cell.angle_alpha   90.00
_cell.angle_beta   90.00
_cell.angle_gamma   90.00
#
_symmetry.space_group_name_H-M   'P 1'
#
loop_
_entity.id
_entity.type
_entity.pdbx_description
1 polymer ?
#
loop_
_entity_poly.entity_id
_entity_poly.type
_entity_poly.pdbx_seq_one_letter_code
_entity_poly.pdbx_strand_id
1 'polypeptide(L)'
;DSLLGGSPVKVGRKALEALLAATRREQSINGKVQPQVSSTVIRYEDDIVSTTNIVKDGKTSLSRFSFKQEKAAADSSAVPVPDIERMLGVLKYHGDMVTLTFADGKVRVKSKNKQTTLTGGFDAKSYANRQHNLTQAAEQAIQRSGQIKDNVYHLQDGGTITPFYTVSLPSKEVYDAVRCDGINGQKLNRYKFASDGSSLTVSVGDVFKGMTTTTLVD
;
A
#
# COMPACT_ATOMS: atom_id res chain seq x y z
N ASP A 1 19.11 -8.61 -15.92
CA ASP A 1 19.17 -7.37 -15.14
C ASP A 1 18.78 -7.64 -13.71
N SER A 2 19.53 -7.07 -12.76
CA SER A 2 19.23 -7.24 -11.33
C SER A 2 17.98 -6.45 -10.96
N LEU A 3 16.97 -7.10 -10.38
CA LEU A 3 15.78 -6.44 -9.86
C LEU A 3 16.04 -5.63 -8.56
N LEU A 4 17.28 -5.66 -8.06
CA LEU A 4 17.74 -4.97 -6.86
C LEU A 4 18.93 -4.09 -7.17
N GLY A 5 19.04 -2.98 -6.45
CA GLY A 5 20.08 -1.98 -6.65
C GLY A 5 19.62 -0.86 -7.58
N GLY A 6 20.53 -0.28 -8.32
CA GLY A 6 20.31 0.90 -9.15
C GLY A 6 20.86 2.17 -8.49
N SER A 7 20.41 3.31 -9.01
CA SER A 7 20.82 4.62 -8.51
C SER A 7 20.37 4.87 -7.07
N PRO A 8 21.11 5.67 -6.29
CA PRO A 8 20.65 6.11 -4.97
C PRO A 8 19.29 6.80 -5.03
N VAL A 9 18.37 6.43 -4.15
CA VAL A 9 17.00 6.98 -4.10
C VAL A 9 16.90 8.02 -3.00
N LYS A 10 16.69 9.28 -3.36
CA LYS A 10 16.55 10.40 -2.43
C LYS A 10 15.09 10.76 -2.23
N VAL A 11 14.59 10.60 -1.02
CA VAL A 11 13.17 10.78 -0.69
C VAL A 11 12.94 11.57 0.59
N GLY A 12 11.75 12.15 0.71
CA GLY A 12 11.29 12.76 1.94
C GLY A 12 11.11 11.70 3.04
N ARG A 13 11.72 11.91 4.20
CA ARG A 13 11.67 10.99 5.33
C ARG A 13 10.24 10.67 5.76
N LYS A 14 9.40 11.70 5.94
CA LYS A 14 8.00 11.53 6.37
C LYS A 14 7.17 10.72 5.37
N ALA A 15 7.36 10.95 4.07
CA ALA A 15 6.67 10.18 3.04
C ALA A 15 7.12 8.71 3.04
N LEU A 16 8.41 8.47 3.23
CA LEU A 16 8.95 7.12 3.36
C LEU A 16 8.46 6.41 4.63
N GLU A 17 8.41 7.10 5.77
CA GLU A 17 7.84 6.57 7.01
C GLU A 17 6.36 6.18 6.83
N ALA A 18 5.56 7.04 6.18
CA ALA A 18 4.15 6.75 5.90
C ALA A 18 3.99 5.53 4.96
N LEU A 19 4.81 5.44 3.91
CA LEU A 19 4.83 4.30 3.01
C LEU A 19 5.12 2.99 3.74
N LEU A 20 6.17 2.98 4.56
CA LEU A 20 6.58 1.80 5.31
C LEU A 20 5.57 1.41 6.40
N ALA A 21 4.97 2.39 7.07
CA ALA A 21 3.91 2.15 8.05
C ALA A 21 2.67 1.52 7.41
N ALA A 22 2.25 2.02 6.24
CA ALA A 22 1.16 1.44 5.47
C ALA A 22 1.50 0.01 5.00
N THR A 23 2.74 -0.20 4.55
CA THR A 23 3.26 -1.50 4.09
C THR A 23 3.25 -2.55 5.19
N ARG A 24 3.64 -2.18 6.39
CA ARG A 24 3.73 -3.06 7.56
C ARG A 24 2.43 -3.77 7.88
N ARG A 25 1.30 -3.11 7.68
CA ARG A 25 -0.05 -3.58 8.05
C ARG A 25 -0.07 -4.23 9.43
N GLU A 26 -0.95 -3.79 10.26
CA GLU A 26 -1.11 -4.35 11.60
C GLU A 26 -2.30 -5.28 11.66
N GLN A 27 -2.16 -6.35 12.40
CA GLN A 27 -3.25 -7.24 12.76
C GLN A 27 -3.27 -7.46 14.27
N SER A 28 -4.44 -7.62 14.83
CA SER A 28 -4.58 -8.00 16.24
C SER A 28 -4.74 -9.52 16.35
N ILE A 29 -3.78 -10.18 16.95
CA ILE A 29 -3.84 -11.62 17.27
C ILE A 29 -3.82 -11.76 18.79
N ASN A 30 -4.87 -12.35 19.36
CA ASN A 30 -5.00 -12.53 20.82
C ASN A 30 -4.79 -11.23 21.62
N GLY A 31 -5.33 -10.11 21.11
CA GLY A 31 -5.20 -8.79 21.75
C GLY A 31 -3.83 -8.12 21.58
N LYS A 32 -2.89 -8.75 20.91
CA LYS A 32 -1.58 -8.16 20.60
C LYS A 32 -1.54 -7.68 19.15
N VAL A 33 -1.12 -6.45 18.94
CA VAL A 33 -0.87 -5.89 17.62
C VAL A 33 0.44 -6.45 17.08
N GLN A 34 0.41 -7.07 15.92
CA GLN A 34 1.56 -7.63 15.24
C GLN A 34 1.62 -7.17 13.79
N PRO A 35 2.83 -6.95 13.24
CA PRO A 35 2.98 -6.63 11.82
C PRO A 35 2.66 -7.87 10.97
N GLN A 36 1.90 -7.68 9.89
CA GLN A 36 1.66 -8.72 8.89
C GLN A 36 2.80 -8.82 7.87
N VAL A 37 3.48 -7.70 7.63
CA VAL A 37 4.60 -7.59 6.70
C VAL A 37 5.80 -7.03 7.44
N SER A 38 6.85 -7.84 7.59
CA SER A 38 8.07 -7.47 8.30
C SER A 38 9.18 -6.94 7.39
N SER A 39 9.15 -7.30 6.11
CA SER A 39 10.15 -6.93 5.11
C SER A 39 9.50 -6.56 3.78
N THR A 40 10.18 -5.74 2.98
CA THR A 40 9.68 -5.31 1.67
C THR A 40 10.82 -4.90 0.75
N VAL A 41 10.48 -4.49 -0.48
CA VAL A 41 11.38 -3.81 -1.41
C VAL A 41 10.74 -2.49 -1.81
N ILE A 42 11.47 -1.40 -1.62
CA ILE A 42 11.12 -0.07 -2.11
C ILE A 42 11.56 0.02 -3.56
N ARG A 43 10.66 0.36 -4.47
CA ARG A 43 10.95 0.59 -5.88
C ARG A 43 10.76 2.06 -6.21
N TYR A 44 11.64 2.55 -7.08
CA TYR A 44 11.50 3.83 -7.74
C TYR A 44 11.48 3.62 -9.25
N GLU A 45 10.45 4.12 -9.88
CA GLU A 45 10.25 4.08 -11.33
C GLU A 45 9.27 5.19 -11.71
N ASP A 46 9.56 5.93 -12.79
CA ASP A 46 8.71 6.98 -13.32
C ASP A 46 8.23 8.02 -12.28
N ASP A 47 9.16 8.50 -11.46
CA ASP A 47 8.87 9.42 -10.35
C ASP A 47 7.93 8.85 -9.26
N ILE A 48 7.72 7.56 -9.24
CA ILE A 48 6.91 6.88 -8.23
C ILE A 48 7.80 6.06 -7.30
N VAL A 49 7.69 6.31 -6.02
CA VAL A 49 8.25 5.44 -4.96
C VAL A 49 7.15 4.52 -4.47
N SER A 50 7.38 3.23 -4.51
CA SER A 50 6.34 2.26 -4.17
C SER A 50 6.86 1.03 -3.44
N THR A 51 5.95 0.37 -2.72
CA THR A 51 6.11 -0.99 -2.19
C THR A 51 4.94 -1.85 -2.65
N THR A 52 5.23 -3.11 -2.97
CA THR A 52 4.21 -4.11 -3.29
C THR A 52 4.37 -5.28 -2.34
N ASN A 53 3.29 -5.69 -1.69
CA ASN A 53 3.34 -6.69 -0.65
C ASN A 53 2.33 -7.79 -0.87
N ILE A 54 2.70 -8.96 -0.40
CA ILE A 54 1.89 -10.16 -0.44
C ILE A 54 1.63 -10.59 1.00
N VAL A 55 0.37 -10.67 1.35
CA VAL A 55 -0.08 -11.19 2.64
C VAL A 55 -0.79 -12.51 2.41
N LYS A 56 -0.40 -13.51 3.19
CA LYS A 56 -1.02 -14.82 3.22
C LYS A 56 -1.74 -15.00 4.55
N ASP A 57 -3.01 -14.69 4.57
CA ASP A 57 -3.91 -14.84 5.73
C ASP A 57 -5.12 -15.69 5.34
N GLY A 58 -4.87 -16.95 4.96
CA GLY A 58 -5.89 -17.85 4.43
C GLY A 58 -6.27 -17.60 2.96
N LYS A 59 -6.05 -16.39 2.45
CA LYS A 59 -6.12 -16.01 1.03
C LYS A 59 -4.91 -15.16 0.68
N THR A 60 -4.45 -15.22 -0.56
CA THR A 60 -3.36 -14.37 -1.02
C THR A 60 -3.93 -12.99 -1.38
N SER A 61 -3.46 -11.96 -0.71
CA SER A 61 -3.76 -10.57 -1.07
C SER A 61 -2.50 -9.85 -1.52
N LEU A 62 -2.63 -9.04 -2.57
CA LEU A 62 -1.60 -8.13 -3.05
C LEU A 62 -2.00 -6.70 -2.69
N SER A 63 -1.09 -5.95 -2.10
CA SER A 63 -1.28 -4.53 -1.85
C SER A 63 -0.09 -3.72 -2.34
N ARG A 64 -0.37 -2.60 -2.99
CA ARG A 64 0.64 -1.64 -3.44
C ARG A 64 0.37 -0.30 -2.79
N PHE A 65 1.40 0.27 -2.19
CA PHE A 65 1.40 1.65 -1.68
C PHE A 65 2.42 2.46 -2.46
N SER A 66 2.13 3.72 -2.72
CA SER A 66 3.02 4.58 -3.49
C SER A 66 2.84 6.04 -3.17
N PHE A 67 3.88 6.84 -3.45
CA PHE A 67 3.81 8.29 -3.49
C PHE A 67 4.68 8.83 -4.64
N LYS A 68 4.35 10.01 -5.13
CA LYS A 68 5.13 10.68 -6.18
C LYS A 68 6.31 11.42 -5.56
N GLN A 69 7.50 11.21 -6.10
CA GLN A 69 8.73 11.92 -5.73
C GLN A 69 9.55 12.15 -6.99
N GLU A 70 9.44 13.33 -7.56
CA GLU A 70 10.16 13.69 -8.77
C GLU A 70 11.68 13.65 -8.55
N LYS A 71 12.39 13.12 -9.53
CA LYS A 71 13.86 13.03 -9.55
C LYS A 71 14.46 12.40 -8.28
N ALA A 72 13.77 11.43 -7.71
CA ALA A 72 14.28 10.73 -6.52
C ALA A 72 15.56 9.93 -6.81
N ALA A 73 15.70 9.41 -8.03
CA ALA A 73 16.91 8.75 -8.51
C ALA A 73 17.15 9.09 -9.99
N ALA A 74 18.35 8.80 -10.49
CA ALA A 74 18.70 9.01 -11.89
C ALA A 74 18.00 7.98 -12.81
N ASP A 75 17.86 6.74 -12.32
CA ASP A 75 17.29 5.61 -13.03
C ASP A 75 16.37 4.83 -12.10
N SER A 76 15.63 3.86 -12.66
CA SER A 76 14.87 2.89 -11.87
C SER A 76 15.74 2.22 -10.83
N SER A 77 15.23 2.09 -9.62
CA SER A 77 15.98 1.56 -8.49
C SER A 77 15.10 0.71 -7.59
N ALA A 78 15.71 -0.28 -6.94
CA ALA A 78 15.04 -1.12 -5.97
C ALA A 78 15.92 -1.34 -4.74
N VAL A 79 15.42 -0.93 -3.58
CA VAL A 79 16.13 -1.01 -2.31
C VAL A 79 15.39 -1.95 -1.37
N PRO A 80 16.01 -3.07 -0.95
CA PRO A 80 15.39 -4.00 -0.01
C PRO A 80 15.32 -3.38 1.38
N VAL A 81 14.24 -3.67 2.09
CA VAL A 81 14.04 -3.34 3.51
C VAL A 81 13.87 -4.65 4.26
N PRO A 82 14.96 -5.18 4.85
CA PRO A 82 14.93 -6.49 5.51
C PRO A 82 14.08 -6.50 6.78
N ASP A 83 13.94 -5.35 7.42
CA ASP A 83 13.17 -5.18 8.64
C ASP A 83 12.54 -3.77 8.64
N ILE A 84 11.21 -3.73 8.45
CA ILE A 84 10.45 -2.47 8.37
C ILE A 84 10.47 -1.73 9.72
N GLU A 85 10.33 -2.43 10.83
CA GLU A 85 10.34 -1.84 12.17
C GLU A 85 11.67 -1.17 12.45
N ARG A 86 12.75 -1.87 12.15
CA ARG A 86 14.10 -1.35 12.33
C ARG A 86 14.35 -0.15 11.42
N MET A 87 13.88 -0.19 10.17
CA MET A 87 14.00 0.95 9.25
C MET A 87 13.20 2.14 9.77
N LEU A 88 11.98 1.97 10.23
CA LEU A 88 11.18 3.04 10.84
C LEU A 88 11.86 3.62 12.08
N GLY A 89 12.45 2.76 12.91
CA GLY A 89 13.27 3.20 14.05
C GLY A 89 14.48 4.06 13.66
N VAL A 90 15.19 3.65 12.61
CA VAL A 90 16.36 4.37 12.09
C VAL A 90 15.95 5.72 11.49
N LEU A 91 14.89 5.77 10.69
CA LEU A 91 14.43 6.99 10.02
C LEU A 91 14.13 8.14 10.99
N LYS A 92 13.65 7.85 12.20
CA LYS A 92 13.37 8.87 13.22
C LYS A 92 14.59 9.71 13.61
N TYR A 93 15.80 9.18 13.43
CA TYR A 93 17.05 9.85 13.76
C TYR A 93 17.73 10.54 12.57
N HIS A 94 17.15 10.44 11.37
CA HIS A 94 17.63 11.08 10.16
C HIS A 94 16.91 12.40 9.88
N GLY A 95 17.50 13.25 9.04
CA GLY A 95 16.91 14.53 8.62
C GLY A 95 15.71 14.35 7.68
N ASP A 96 15.11 15.46 7.25
CA ASP A 96 13.88 15.47 6.44
C ASP A 96 14.04 14.80 5.07
N MET A 97 15.25 14.80 4.51
CA MET A 97 15.59 14.09 3.29
C MET A 97 16.58 12.97 3.59
N VAL A 98 16.29 11.79 3.09
CA VAL A 98 17.15 10.62 3.19
C VAL A 98 17.48 10.06 1.81
N THR A 99 18.68 9.51 1.68
CA THR A 99 19.12 8.80 0.49
C THR A 99 19.28 7.32 0.85
N LEU A 100 18.61 6.47 0.11
CA LEU A 100 18.68 5.02 0.25
C LEU A 100 19.59 4.46 -0.83
N THR A 101 20.49 3.55 -0.46
CA THR A 101 21.32 2.80 -1.40
C THR A 101 21.37 1.34 -1.02
N PHE A 102 21.46 0.48 -2.02
CA PHE A 102 21.71 -0.94 -1.82
C PHE A 102 22.96 -1.34 -2.61
N ALA A 103 24.00 -1.74 -1.89
CA ALA A 103 25.25 -2.24 -2.47
C ALA A 103 25.90 -3.24 -1.51
N ASP A 104 26.57 -4.22 -2.06
CA ASP A 104 27.29 -5.26 -1.30
C ASP A 104 26.41 -5.98 -0.26
N GLY A 105 25.15 -6.23 -0.60
CA GLY A 105 24.20 -6.88 0.30
C GLY A 105 23.78 -6.01 1.51
N LYS A 106 24.10 -4.72 1.49
CA LYS A 106 23.82 -3.79 2.59
C LYS A 106 22.95 -2.64 2.13
N VAL A 107 21.98 -2.27 2.97
CA VAL A 107 21.16 -1.08 2.79
C VAL A 107 21.77 0.06 3.59
N ARG A 108 22.03 1.17 2.95
CA ARG A 108 22.54 2.39 3.61
C ARG A 108 21.46 3.46 3.55
N VAL A 109 21.19 4.05 4.70
CA VAL A 109 20.33 5.23 4.86
C VAL A 109 21.24 6.40 5.21
N LYS A 110 21.29 7.42 4.35
CA LYS A 110 22.13 8.60 4.54
C LYS A 110 21.25 9.86 4.59
N SER A 111 21.55 10.74 5.52
CA SER A 111 21.10 12.13 5.56
C SER A 111 22.32 13.04 5.75
N LYS A 112 22.10 14.36 5.83
CA LYS A 112 23.18 15.37 5.80
C LYS A 112 24.42 14.98 6.61
N ASN A 113 24.25 14.54 7.86
CA ASN A 113 25.35 14.27 8.80
C ASN A 113 25.32 12.86 9.39
N LYS A 114 24.45 11.97 8.88
CA LYS A 114 24.30 10.63 9.43
C LYS A 114 24.24 9.59 8.33
N GLN A 115 24.82 8.45 8.62
CA GLN A 115 24.69 7.25 7.80
C GLN A 115 24.43 6.05 8.70
N THR A 116 23.42 5.28 8.37
CA THR A 116 23.13 4.01 9.03
C THR A 116 23.20 2.91 7.99
N THR A 117 23.82 1.79 8.35
CA THR A 117 23.88 0.60 7.50
C THR A 117 23.04 -0.50 8.13
N LEU A 118 22.12 -1.04 7.34
CA LEU A 118 21.28 -2.16 7.73
C LEU A 118 21.75 -3.42 7.01
N THR A 119 21.97 -4.46 7.79
CA THR A 119 22.29 -5.80 7.30
C THR A 119 21.23 -6.76 7.83
N GLY A 120 20.87 -7.79 7.11
CA GLY A 120 19.91 -8.78 7.60
C GLY A 120 19.80 -9.97 6.68
N GLY A 121 19.41 -11.10 7.26
CA GLY A 121 19.21 -12.40 6.60
C GLY A 121 17.92 -12.49 5.78
N PHE A 122 17.62 -11.47 5.00
CA PHE A 122 16.46 -11.42 4.12
C PHE A 122 16.89 -11.76 2.69
N ASP A 123 16.30 -12.76 2.09
CA ASP A 123 16.49 -13.07 0.67
C ASP A 123 15.77 -12.05 -0.21
N ALA A 124 16.38 -10.88 -0.32
CA ALA A 124 15.83 -9.75 -1.03
C ALA A 124 15.63 -10.04 -2.52
N LYS A 125 16.49 -10.86 -3.12
CA LYS A 125 16.42 -11.20 -4.55
C LYS A 125 15.20 -12.07 -4.84
N SER A 126 14.99 -13.12 -4.09
CA SER A 126 13.82 -13.98 -4.22
C SER A 126 12.53 -13.22 -3.95
N TYR A 127 12.53 -12.36 -2.93
CA TYR A 127 11.38 -11.52 -2.62
C TYR A 127 11.06 -10.52 -3.74
N ALA A 128 12.06 -9.83 -4.29
CA ALA A 128 11.90 -8.89 -5.40
C ALA A 128 11.37 -9.56 -6.68
N ASN A 129 11.89 -10.74 -7.00
CA ASN A 129 11.41 -11.54 -8.13
C ASN A 129 9.94 -11.94 -7.93
N ARG A 130 9.59 -12.40 -6.75
CA ARG A 130 8.22 -12.78 -6.43
C ARG A 130 7.26 -11.60 -6.50
N GLN A 131 7.64 -10.44 -5.96
CA GLN A 131 6.87 -9.21 -6.09
C GLN A 131 6.64 -8.83 -7.55
N HIS A 132 7.71 -8.86 -8.36
CA HIS A 132 7.63 -8.51 -9.78
C HIS A 132 6.65 -9.42 -10.52
N ASN A 133 6.78 -10.74 -10.38
CA ASN A 133 5.91 -11.70 -11.03
C ASN A 133 4.44 -11.55 -10.63
N LEU A 134 4.17 -11.27 -9.34
CA LEU A 134 2.81 -11.08 -8.85
C LEU A 134 2.21 -9.75 -9.28
N THR A 135 3.01 -8.69 -9.34
CA THR A 135 2.57 -7.41 -9.88
C THR A 135 2.20 -7.55 -11.35
N GLN A 136 3.05 -8.19 -12.16
CA GLN A 136 2.74 -8.46 -13.56
C GLN A 136 1.47 -9.31 -13.72
N ALA A 137 1.32 -10.36 -12.92
CA ALA A 137 0.13 -11.21 -12.96
C ALA A 137 -1.14 -10.43 -12.59
N ALA A 138 -1.07 -9.54 -11.60
CA ALA A 138 -2.18 -8.68 -11.21
C ALA A 138 -2.52 -7.65 -12.29
N GLU A 139 -1.52 -7.01 -12.89
CA GLU A 139 -1.70 -6.07 -13.99
C GLU A 139 -2.32 -6.75 -15.22
N GLN A 140 -1.83 -7.94 -15.58
CA GLN A 140 -2.41 -8.72 -16.65
C GLN A 140 -3.85 -9.15 -16.35
N ALA A 141 -4.15 -9.52 -15.10
CA ALA A 141 -5.51 -9.85 -14.69
C ALA A 141 -6.45 -8.64 -14.80
N ILE A 142 -6.00 -7.46 -14.38
CA ILE A 142 -6.75 -6.20 -14.55
C ILE A 142 -6.97 -5.89 -16.04
N GLN A 143 -5.91 -6.00 -16.85
CA GLN A 143 -6.03 -5.80 -18.30
C GLN A 143 -6.99 -6.78 -18.95
N ARG A 144 -6.99 -8.05 -18.50
CA ARG A 144 -7.90 -9.09 -18.99
C ARG A 144 -9.33 -8.91 -18.49
N SER A 145 -9.53 -8.39 -17.29
CA SER A 145 -10.86 -8.19 -16.73
C SER A 145 -11.63 -7.05 -17.39
N GLY A 146 -10.93 -6.14 -18.06
CA GLY A 146 -11.54 -5.05 -18.81
C GLY A 146 -10.86 -3.69 -18.55
N GLN A 147 -11.25 -2.71 -19.32
CA GLN A 147 -10.79 -1.34 -19.21
C GLN A 147 -11.95 -0.40 -18.93
N ILE A 148 -11.74 0.56 -18.05
CA ILE A 148 -12.70 1.66 -17.87
C ILE A 148 -12.35 2.73 -18.88
N LYS A 149 -13.28 3.00 -19.80
CA LYS A 149 -13.19 4.09 -20.78
C LYS A 149 -14.54 4.81 -20.79
N ASP A 150 -14.48 6.13 -20.64
CA ASP A 150 -15.68 6.99 -20.66
C ASP A 150 -16.77 6.52 -19.65
N ASN A 151 -16.34 6.09 -18.44
CA ASN A 151 -17.17 5.52 -17.38
C ASN A 151 -17.88 4.19 -17.76
N VAL A 152 -17.45 3.53 -18.82
CA VAL A 152 -17.93 2.21 -19.22
C VAL A 152 -16.84 1.18 -18.98
N TYR A 153 -17.20 0.07 -18.37
CA TYR A 153 -16.31 -1.06 -18.15
C TYR A 153 -16.37 -1.99 -19.36
N HIS A 154 -15.30 -2.03 -20.15
CA HIS A 154 -15.19 -2.89 -21.31
C HIS A 154 -14.56 -4.22 -20.92
N LEU A 155 -15.30 -5.30 -21.04
CA LEU A 155 -14.81 -6.67 -20.82
C LEU A 155 -14.06 -7.19 -22.05
N GLN A 156 -13.14 -8.12 -21.85
CA GLN A 156 -12.36 -8.70 -22.96
C GLN A 156 -13.19 -9.50 -23.97
N ASP A 157 -14.28 -10.08 -23.53
CA ASP A 157 -15.22 -10.81 -24.38
C ASP A 157 -16.11 -9.93 -25.28
N GLY A 158 -15.85 -8.61 -25.26
CA GLY A 158 -16.63 -7.61 -25.98
C GLY A 158 -17.87 -7.13 -25.22
N GLY A 159 -18.13 -7.65 -24.03
CA GLY A 159 -19.18 -7.15 -23.16
C GLY A 159 -18.83 -5.77 -22.56
N THR A 160 -19.85 -5.03 -22.14
CA THR A 160 -19.70 -3.75 -21.44
C THR A 160 -20.53 -3.72 -20.18
N ILE A 161 -19.99 -3.12 -19.12
CA ILE A 161 -20.72 -2.83 -17.89
C ILE A 161 -20.69 -1.31 -17.70
N THR A 162 -21.86 -0.68 -17.80
CA THR A 162 -21.98 0.74 -17.48
C THR A 162 -22.19 0.90 -15.98
N PRO A 163 -21.31 1.62 -15.27
CA PRO A 163 -21.55 1.90 -13.86
C PRO A 163 -22.86 2.65 -13.68
N PHE A 164 -23.67 2.18 -12.75
CA PHE A 164 -24.90 2.86 -12.38
C PHE A 164 -24.61 4.18 -11.67
N TYR A 165 -23.55 4.19 -10.88
CA TYR A 165 -23.16 5.34 -10.08
C TYR A 165 -21.63 5.39 -9.93
N THR A 166 -21.05 6.54 -10.14
CA THR A 166 -19.63 6.78 -9.91
C THR A 166 -19.46 8.03 -9.06
N VAL A 167 -18.70 7.94 -7.98
CA VAL A 167 -18.43 9.05 -7.09
C VAL A 167 -16.96 9.07 -6.69
N SER A 168 -16.40 10.28 -6.59
CA SER A 168 -15.07 10.51 -6.01
C SER A 168 -15.23 11.19 -4.66
N LEU A 169 -14.67 10.59 -3.64
CA LEU A 169 -14.77 11.04 -2.26
C LEU A 169 -13.38 11.26 -1.65
N PRO A 170 -13.22 12.23 -0.74
CA PRO A 170 -12.05 12.31 0.10
C PRO A 170 -11.89 11.01 0.90
N SER A 171 -10.70 10.42 0.87
CA SER A 171 -10.43 9.16 1.59
C SER A 171 -10.71 9.25 3.09
N LYS A 172 -10.57 10.44 3.67
CA LYS A 172 -10.89 10.70 5.08
C LYS A 172 -12.36 10.49 5.40
N GLU A 173 -13.28 10.93 4.55
CA GLU A 173 -14.72 10.77 4.76
C GLU A 173 -15.13 9.30 4.74
N VAL A 174 -14.60 8.54 3.78
CA VAL A 174 -14.81 7.09 3.72
C VAL A 174 -14.23 6.41 4.96
N TYR A 175 -13.01 6.79 5.35
CA TYR A 175 -12.35 6.24 6.52
C TYR A 175 -13.14 6.52 7.80
N ASP A 176 -13.60 7.75 8.00
CA ASP A 176 -14.37 8.13 9.18
C ASP A 176 -15.72 7.39 9.23
N ALA A 177 -16.39 7.21 8.09
CA ALA A 177 -17.63 6.46 7.99
C ALA A 177 -17.46 4.98 8.36
N VAL A 178 -16.41 4.32 7.87
CA VAL A 178 -16.17 2.89 8.17
C VAL A 178 -15.60 2.68 9.58
N ARG A 179 -14.96 3.69 10.17
CA ARG A 179 -14.41 3.63 11.52
C ARG A 179 -15.48 3.64 12.62
N CYS A 180 -16.71 4.02 12.31
CA CYS A 180 -17.84 3.98 13.24
C CYS A 180 -18.15 2.57 13.79
N ASP A 181 -17.50 1.53 13.23
CA ASP A 181 -17.55 0.14 13.72
C ASP A 181 -17.20 0.00 15.21
N GLY A 182 -16.25 0.80 15.72
CA GLY A 182 -15.84 0.76 17.12
C GLY A 182 -16.90 1.28 18.13
N ILE A 183 -17.88 2.06 17.67
CA ILE A 183 -18.87 2.70 18.55
C ILE A 183 -19.90 1.68 19.04
N ASN A 184 -20.21 0.68 18.22
CA ASN A 184 -21.21 -0.33 18.55
C ASN A 184 -20.65 -1.54 19.33
N GLY A 185 -19.40 -1.47 19.80
CA GLY A 185 -18.76 -2.50 20.63
C GLY A 185 -18.57 -3.86 19.97
N GLN A 186 -18.74 -3.93 18.66
CA GLN A 186 -18.67 -5.18 17.89
C GLN A 186 -17.69 -5.04 16.75
N LYS A 187 -16.74 -5.94 16.70
CA LYS A 187 -15.84 -6.11 15.54
C LYS A 187 -16.60 -6.82 14.41
N LEU A 188 -17.58 -6.16 13.83
CA LEU A 188 -18.30 -6.65 12.67
C LEU A 188 -17.59 -6.15 11.42
N ASN A 189 -16.96 -7.06 10.70
CA ASN A 189 -16.30 -6.78 9.43
C ASN A 189 -17.31 -6.71 8.27
N ARG A 190 -18.48 -6.12 8.50
CA ARG A 190 -19.53 -6.00 7.48
C ARG A 190 -19.86 -4.56 7.24
N TYR A 191 -19.66 -4.15 6.00
CA TYR A 191 -19.97 -2.82 5.51
C TYR A 191 -20.93 -2.96 4.33
N LYS A 192 -22.00 -2.18 4.34
CA LYS A 192 -22.95 -2.10 3.23
C LYS A 192 -22.83 -0.71 2.61
N PHE A 193 -22.38 -0.65 1.37
CA PHE A 193 -22.48 0.55 0.54
C PHE A 193 -23.77 0.46 -0.27
N ALA A 194 -24.58 1.48 -0.24
CA ALA A 194 -25.81 1.56 -0.99
C ALA A 194 -25.94 2.94 -1.65
N SER A 195 -26.44 2.94 -2.89
CA SER A 195 -26.73 4.15 -3.64
C SER A 195 -28.07 3.99 -4.34
N ASP A 196 -28.83 5.08 -4.42
CA ASP A 196 -30.05 5.20 -5.23
C ASP A 196 -29.82 6.00 -6.53
N GLY A 197 -28.55 6.33 -6.83
CA GLY A 197 -28.14 7.12 -8.00
C GLY A 197 -27.98 8.61 -7.71
N SER A 198 -28.49 9.10 -6.59
CA SER A 198 -28.31 10.49 -6.12
C SER A 198 -27.48 10.54 -4.83
N SER A 199 -27.72 9.62 -3.93
CA SER A 199 -27.01 9.54 -2.65
C SER A 199 -26.11 8.30 -2.55
N LEU A 200 -25.09 8.36 -1.71
CA LEU A 200 -24.28 7.21 -1.32
C LEU A 200 -24.24 7.10 0.20
N THR A 201 -24.65 5.95 0.71
CA THR A 201 -24.61 5.65 2.14
C THR A 201 -23.68 4.49 2.46
N VAL A 202 -23.08 4.56 3.64
CA VAL A 202 -22.30 3.46 4.24
C VAL A 202 -22.97 3.05 5.54
N SER A 203 -23.40 1.81 5.64
CA SER A 203 -23.93 1.23 6.87
C SER A 203 -22.93 0.26 7.48
N VAL A 204 -22.64 0.43 8.76
CA VAL A 204 -21.68 -0.37 9.53
C VAL A 204 -22.40 -0.95 10.74
N GLY A 205 -22.28 -2.25 10.94
CA GLY A 205 -22.90 -2.92 12.08
C GLY A 205 -23.81 -4.08 11.70
N ASP A 206 -24.66 -4.46 12.65
CA ASP A 206 -25.57 -5.59 12.54
C ASP A 206 -27.00 -5.12 12.80
N VAL A 207 -27.95 -5.59 11.99
CA VAL A 207 -29.37 -5.21 12.08
C VAL A 207 -29.98 -5.54 13.46
N PHE A 208 -29.47 -6.58 14.12
CA PHE A 208 -29.99 -7.02 15.43
C PHE A 208 -29.29 -6.40 16.62
N LYS A 209 -28.09 -5.87 16.43
CA LYS A 209 -27.22 -5.41 17.53
C LYS A 209 -26.89 -3.92 17.47
N GLY A 210 -27.27 -3.27 16.40
CA GLY A 210 -27.04 -1.84 16.16
C GLY A 210 -26.29 -1.61 14.86
N MET A 211 -26.76 -0.65 14.11
CA MET A 211 -26.20 -0.26 12.82
C MET A 211 -26.06 1.26 12.77
N THR A 212 -24.92 1.73 12.34
CA THR A 212 -24.70 3.15 12.04
C THR A 212 -24.71 3.34 10.53
N THR A 213 -25.50 4.28 10.04
CA THR A 213 -25.53 4.65 8.61
C THR A 213 -25.03 6.08 8.48
N THR A 214 -24.06 6.26 7.60
CA THR A 214 -23.47 7.57 7.26
C THR A 214 -23.76 7.86 5.80
N THR A 215 -24.34 9.04 5.51
CA THR A 215 -24.47 9.55 4.14
C THR A 215 -23.15 10.20 3.75
N LEU A 216 -22.54 9.76 2.65
CA LEU A 216 -21.29 10.30 2.11
C LEU A 216 -21.54 11.33 1.01
N VAL A 217 -22.64 11.18 0.27
CA VAL A 217 -23.11 12.09 -0.78
C VAL A 217 -24.62 12.13 -0.70
N ASP A 218 -25.17 13.34 -0.73
CA ASP A 218 -26.60 13.65 -0.88
C ASP A 218 -26.88 14.16 -2.29
#